data_98cff31e0366e17832cba5301efb20a3
#
_entry.id   98cff31e0366e17832cba5301efb20a3
#
_cell.length_a   1.000
_cell.length_b   1.000
_cell.length_c   1.000
_cell.angle_alpha   90.00
_cell.angle_beta   90.00
_cell.angle_gamma   90.00
#
_symmetry.space_group_name_H-M   'P 1'
#
loop_
_entity.id
_entity.type
_entity.pdbx_description
1 polymer ?
#
loop_
_entity_poly.entity_id
_entity_poly.type
_entity_poly.pdbx_seq_one_letter_code
_entity_poly.pdbx_strand_id
1 'polypeptide(L)'
;MRLRSRTAVVSAAALAGVLAVTTVAPAAAGEGPRAASSSKGHESRDKHGLRVATYNASLNRGEQGQLLRDLSTPDNQQARNIAQVIQINDPDIVLLNEFDYVPGGRAARAFRDNYLAVSQNGHAPVDYPYHYVAPVNTGVPSGLDLNQDGTVGGPDDAWGFGLFPGQYGMVIYSKYPIARDRVRTFQHFRWQDMPGNRLPTDYYTPEQAAQLRLSSKSHWDVPVRVGHKTVHVLAAHPTPPSFDGPEDRNGRRNNDEIRFWADYITGTKSARYIYDDAGRRGGLPRGERFVIVGDYNSDPNDGDSFPGAARQLLDNSRVHDPQPTSTGAVVASARQGGANRTHVTRPALDTADFSDDPAPGNLRVDYALPSKNLPLLDAGVFWPAPGRPGSELTGEYPFPTSDHSLVWVDVKVPGRR
;
A
#
# COMPACT_ATOMS: atom_id res chain seq x y z
N MET A 1 34.13 30.11 -13.67
CA MET A 1 33.72 28.79 -14.12
C MET A 1 32.22 28.75 -13.86
N ARG A 2 31.38 28.82 -14.90
CA ARG A 2 29.93 29.02 -14.76
C ARG A 2 29.24 27.62 -14.71
N LEU A 3 28.65 27.27 -13.58
CA LEU A 3 27.75 26.12 -13.47
C LEU A 3 26.40 26.45 -14.12
N ARG A 4 26.00 25.65 -15.07
CA ARG A 4 24.65 25.71 -15.67
C ARG A 4 23.70 24.84 -14.85
N SER A 5 22.69 25.46 -14.24
CA SER A 5 21.54 24.76 -13.68
C SER A 5 20.75 24.09 -14.80
N ARG A 6 20.47 22.80 -14.66
CA ARG A 6 19.52 22.08 -15.52
C ARG A 6 18.20 21.95 -14.75
N THR A 7 17.24 22.75 -15.13
CA THR A 7 15.86 22.62 -14.71
C THR A 7 15.22 21.46 -15.51
N ALA A 8 14.82 20.41 -14.84
CA ALA A 8 14.03 19.33 -15.43
C ALA A 8 12.56 19.75 -15.42
N VAL A 9 12.02 20.03 -16.59
CA VAL A 9 10.58 20.27 -16.81
C VAL A 9 9.94 18.91 -17.07
N VAL A 10 9.10 18.44 -16.16
CA VAL A 10 8.24 17.28 -16.40
C VAL A 10 6.99 17.77 -17.14
N SER A 11 6.91 17.49 -18.45
CA SER A 11 5.75 17.78 -19.26
C SER A 11 4.75 16.62 -19.18
N ALA A 12 3.59 16.85 -18.57
CA ALA A 12 2.45 15.97 -18.68
C ALA A 12 1.81 16.19 -20.08
N ALA A 13 1.93 15.22 -20.96
CA ALA A 13 1.26 15.23 -22.26
C ALA A 13 -0.08 14.49 -22.17
N ALA A 14 -1.18 15.24 -22.21
CA ALA A 14 -2.50 14.69 -22.45
C ALA A 14 -2.69 14.51 -23.97
N LEU A 15 -2.85 13.27 -24.44
CA LEU A 15 -3.25 12.97 -25.82
C LEU A 15 -4.73 12.56 -25.83
N ALA A 16 -5.55 13.37 -26.48
CA ALA A 16 -6.92 13.03 -26.83
C ALA A 16 -6.91 12.17 -28.12
N GLY A 17 -7.35 10.92 -28.00
CA GLY A 17 -7.53 10.01 -29.12
C GLY A 17 -8.99 9.96 -29.57
N VAL A 18 -9.23 10.25 -30.86
CA VAL A 18 -10.53 10.20 -31.55
C VAL A 18 -10.88 8.74 -31.84
N LEU A 19 -12.05 8.27 -31.36
CA LEU A 19 -12.62 6.97 -31.74
C LEU A 19 -13.33 7.03 -33.10
N ALA A 20 -12.93 6.14 -33.99
CA ALA A 20 -13.72 5.79 -35.18
C ALA A 20 -14.58 4.57 -34.89
N VAL A 21 -15.88 4.72 -35.00
CA VAL A 21 -16.89 3.66 -34.82
C VAL A 21 -17.06 2.92 -36.14
N THR A 22 -16.80 1.62 -36.19
CA THR A 22 -17.24 0.73 -37.28
C THR A 22 -18.30 -0.25 -36.74
N THR A 23 -19.49 -0.17 -37.30
CA THR A 23 -20.61 -1.07 -37.02
C THR A 23 -20.47 -2.38 -37.80
N VAL A 24 -20.59 -3.53 -37.09
CA VAL A 24 -20.78 -4.86 -37.69
C VAL A 24 -22.07 -5.48 -37.14
N ALA A 25 -22.91 -5.95 -38.06
CA ALA A 25 -24.22 -6.55 -37.80
C ALA A 25 -24.14 -8.00 -37.26
N PRO A 26 -25.19 -8.52 -36.58
CA PRO A 26 -25.13 -9.79 -35.87
C PRO A 26 -25.42 -11.01 -36.79
N ALA A 27 -24.68 -12.11 -36.54
CA ALA A 27 -25.00 -13.44 -37.08
C ALA A 27 -25.65 -14.31 -35.98
N ALA A 28 -26.55 -15.17 -36.45
CA ALA A 28 -27.55 -15.91 -35.71
C ALA A 28 -27.01 -17.02 -34.78
N ALA A 29 -27.86 -17.34 -33.79
CA ALA A 29 -27.68 -18.32 -32.72
C ALA A 29 -27.53 -19.78 -33.21
N GLY A 30 -26.60 -20.49 -32.56
CA GLY A 30 -26.53 -21.95 -32.53
C GLY A 30 -26.55 -22.42 -31.08
N GLU A 31 -27.55 -23.22 -30.72
CA GLU A 31 -27.65 -23.87 -29.39
C GLU A 31 -26.55 -24.91 -29.19
N GLY A 32 -25.74 -24.74 -28.16
CA GLY A 32 -24.75 -25.71 -27.68
C GLY A 32 -25.07 -26.13 -26.22
N PRO A 33 -24.62 -27.32 -25.76
CA PRO A 33 -25.19 -28.02 -24.62
C PRO A 33 -24.93 -27.33 -23.27
N ARG A 34 -25.94 -27.42 -22.41
CA ARG A 34 -25.93 -26.94 -21.01
C ARG A 34 -24.75 -27.55 -20.25
N ALA A 35 -23.82 -26.71 -19.83
CA ALA A 35 -22.80 -27.05 -18.86
C ALA A 35 -23.42 -27.12 -17.46
N ALA A 36 -23.18 -28.26 -16.79
CA ALA A 36 -23.60 -28.50 -15.42
C ALA A 36 -22.96 -27.50 -14.47
N SER A 37 -23.77 -26.85 -13.64
CA SER A 37 -23.32 -25.93 -12.59
C SER A 37 -22.50 -26.69 -11.55
N SER A 38 -21.19 -26.44 -11.48
CA SER A 38 -20.36 -26.98 -10.43
C SER A 38 -20.50 -26.16 -9.15
N SER A 39 -21.30 -26.61 -8.20
CA SER A 39 -21.42 -26.13 -6.84
C SER A 39 -20.21 -26.49 -5.96
N LYS A 40 -18.98 -26.25 -6.42
CA LYS A 40 -17.73 -26.57 -5.68
C LYS A 40 -17.04 -25.36 -5.05
N GLY A 41 -17.67 -24.19 -4.99
CA GLY A 41 -17.02 -22.95 -4.53
C GLY A 41 -17.07 -22.68 -3.02
N HIS A 42 -17.81 -23.44 -2.21
CA HIS A 42 -18.05 -23.08 -0.80
C HIS A 42 -17.38 -23.99 0.24
N GLU A 43 -16.88 -25.14 -0.13
CA GLU A 43 -16.29 -26.10 0.83
C GLU A 43 -14.78 -25.92 1.07
N SER A 44 -14.08 -25.04 0.34
CA SER A 44 -12.62 -24.89 0.49
C SER A 44 -12.18 -23.83 1.50
N ARG A 45 -13.10 -23.00 2.01
CA ARG A 45 -12.75 -21.82 2.85
C ARG A 45 -12.23 -22.13 4.25
N ASP A 46 -12.61 -23.27 4.84
CA ASP A 46 -12.14 -23.65 6.18
C ASP A 46 -10.68 -24.14 6.23
N LYS A 47 -10.05 -24.37 5.08
CA LYS A 47 -8.67 -24.88 5.02
C LYS A 47 -7.59 -23.81 4.99
N HIS A 48 -7.91 -22.55 4.63
CA HIS A 48 -6.92 -21.50 4.38
C HIS A 48 -6.62 -20.57 5.55
N GLY A 49 -7.35 -20.67 6.65
CA GLY A 49 -7.07 -19.80 7.80
C GLY A 49 -7.64 -18.38 7.62
N LEU A 50 -6.86 -17.35 7.99
CA LEU A 50 -7.14 -15.93 7.79
C LEU A 50 -6.23 -15.38 6.71
N ARG A 51 -6.79 -14.92 5.59
CA ARG A 51 -6.02 -14.23 4.54
C ARG A 51 -5.98 -12.73 4.80
N VAL A 52 -4.77 -12.20 4.93
CA VAL A 52 -4.52 -10.76 5.06
C VAL A 52 -3.69 -10.29 3.87
N ALA A 53 -4.13 -9.23 3.21
CA ALA A 53 -3.47 -8.70 2.03
C ALA A 53 -3.17 -7.20 2.14
N THR A 54 -2.22 -6.75 1.33
CA THR A 54 -1.95 -5.34 1.04
C THR A 54 -1.88 -5.13 -0.47
N TYR A 55 -2.31 -3.96 -0.91
CA TYR A 55 -2.26 -3.58 -2.31
C TYR A 55 -2.14 -2.05 -2.44
N ASN A 56 -1.04 -1.55 -2.98
CA ASN A 56 -1.02 -0.19 -3.47
C ASN A 56 -1.84 -0.17 -4.77
N ALA A 57 -3.03 0.42 -4.71
CA ALA A 57 -4.03 0.33 -5.75
C ALA A 57 -3.98 1.49 -6.76
N SER A 58 -3.08 2.47 -6.55
CA SER A 58 -2.97 3.69 -7.37
C SER A 58 -4.33 4.35 -7.62
N LEU A 59 -5.24 4.28 -6.62
CA LEU A 59 -6.56 4.93 -6.65
C LEU A 59 -6.50 6.37 -6.08
N ASN A 60 -5.35 7.01 -6.25
CA ASN A 60 -5.18 8.45 -6.04
C ASN A 60 -5.63 9.22 -7.30
N ARG A 61 -5.95 10.50 -7.12
CA ARG A 61 -6.38 11.39 -8.22
C ARG A 61 -5.65 12.73 -8.17
N GLY A 62 -5.67 13.45 -9.28
CA GLY A 62 -5.07 14.78 -9.40
C GLY A 62 -5.88 15.90 -8.74
N GLU A 63 -7.18 15.66 -8.45
CA GLU A 63 -8.08 16.67 -7.89
C GLU A 63 -8.84 16.15 -6.68
N GLN A 64 -9.01 17.03 -5.69
CA GLN A 64 -9.79 16.70 -4.48
C GLN A 64 -11.22 16.28 -4.82
N GLY A 65 -11.62 15.12 -4.30
CA GLY A 65 -12.96 14.56 -4.49
C GLY A 65 -13.17 13.86 -5.83
N GLN A 66 -12.19 13.86 -6.74
CA GLN A 66 -12.28 13.17 -8.03
C GLN A 66 -12.48 11.67 -7.83
N LEU A 67 -11.74 11.03 -6.92
CA LEU A 67 -11.94 9.60 -6.64
C LEU A 67 -13.38 9.27 -6.26
N LEU A 68 -14.02 10.10 -5.42
CA LEU A 68 -15.43 9.88 -5.06
C LEU A 68 -16.35 10.01 -6.28
N ARG A 69 -16.09 10.96 -7.18
CA ARG A 69 -16.87 11.09 -8.43
C ARG A 69 -16.68 9.86 -9.31
N ASP A 70 -15.45 9.42 -9.50
CA ASP A 70 -15.11 8.25 -10.33
C ASP A 70 -15.74 6.95 -9.79
N LEU A 71 -15.84 6.82 -8.47
CA LEU A 71 -16.41 5.64 -7.82
C LEU A 71 -17.93 5.70 -7.61
N SER A 72 -18.58 6.84 -7.91
CA SER A 72 -20.02 7.02 -7.68
C SER A 72 -20.90 6.17 -8.64
N THR A 73 -20.34 5.75 -9.78
CA THR A 73 -20.95 4.79 -10.72
C THR A 73 -20.00 3.58 -10.89
N PRO A 74 -20.47 2.43 -11.38
CA PRO A 74 -19.63 1.23 -11.55
C PRO A 74 -18.79 1.24 -12.85
N ASP A 75 -18.51 2.41 -13.43
CA ASP A 75 -17.99 2.51 -14.80
C ASP A 75 -16.48 2.76 -14.89
N ASN A 76 -15.81 3.09 -13.78
CA ASN A 76 -14.36 3.34 -13.79
C ASN A 76 -13.59 2.03 -14.04
N GLN A 77 -12.90 1.93 -15.16
CA GLN A 77 -12.24 0.69 -15.58
C GLN A 77 -11.12 0.27 -14.64
N GLN A 78 -10.28 1.21 -14.15
CA GLN A 78 -9.22 0.89 -13.20
C GLN A 78 -9.81 0.33 -11.91
N ALA A 79 -10.86 0.94 -11.36
CA ALA A 79 -11.53 0.47 -10.15
C ALA A 79 -12.14 -0.93 -10.34
N ARG A 80 -12.69 -1.24 -11.53
CA ARG A 80 -13.17 -2.59 -11.87
C ARG A 80 -12.04 -3.60 -11.87
N ASN A 81 -10.91 -3.27 -12.49
CA ASN A 81 -9.74 -4.14 -12.56
C ASN A 81 -9.15 -4.39 -11.15
N ILE A 82 -9.03 -3.34 -10.33
CA ILE A 82 -8.59 -3.46 -8.93
C ILE A 82 -9.55 -4.36 -8.14
N ALA A 83 -10.85 -4.17 -8.29
CA ALA A 83 -11.86 -5.01 -7.64
C ALA A 83 -11.76 -6.47 -8.11
N GLN A 84 -11.48 -6.71 -9.40
CA GLN A 84 -11.27 -8.06 -9.94
C GLN A 84 -10.05 -8.73 -9.31
N VAL A 85 -8.91 -8.03 -9.16
CA VAL A 85 -7.73 -8.54 -8.44
C VAL A 85 -8.09 -8.96 -7.02
N ILE A 86 -8.86 -8.12 -6.31
CA ILE A 86 -9.30 -8.43 -4.94
C ILE A 86 -10.25 -9.63 -4.92
N GLN A 87 -11.18 -9.73 -5.87
CA GLN A 87 -12.12 -10.87 -5.99
C GLN A 87 -11.40 -12.18 -6.30
N ILE A 88 -10.38 -12.17 -7.15
CA ILE A 88 -9.56 -13.35 -7.46
C ILE A 88 -8.84 -13.85 -6.21
N ASN A 89 -8.29 -12.96 -5.42
CA ASN A 89 -7.50 -13.30 -4.23
C ASN A 89 -8.36 -13.51 -2.97
N ASP A 90 -9.58 -12.98 -2.93
CA ASP A 90 -10.59 -13.08 -1.87
C ASP A 90 -10.04 -12.90 -0.44
N PRO A 91 -9.26 -11.85 -0.13
CA PRO A 91 -8.71 -11.68 1.20
C PRO A 91 -9.81 -11.43 2.24
N ASP A 92 -9.56 -11.89 3.48
CA ASP A 92 -10.45 -11.63 4.61
C ASP A 92 -10.29 -10.21 5.15
N ILE A 93 -9.05 -9.69 5.04
CA ILE A 93 -8.68 -8.33 5.39
C ILE A 93 -7.74 -7.82 4.30
N VAL A 94 -7.99 -6.63 3.76
CA VAL A 94 -7.10 -5.99 2.78
C VAL A 94 -6.88 -4.53 3.11
N LEU A 95 -5.60 -4.12 3.08
CA LEU A 95 -5.20 -2.72 3.05
C LEU A 95 -5.05 -2.29 1.60
N LEU A 96 -5.66 -1.16 1.22
CA LEU A 96 -5.32 -0.45 -0.01
C LEU A 96 -4.56 0.81 0.35
N ASN A 97 -3.37 0.96 -0.24
CA ASN A 97 -2.60 2.19 -0.25
C ASN A 97 -2.97 3.02 -1.49
N GLU A 98 -2.68 4.31 -1.45
CA GLU A 98 -2.99 5.29 -2.49
C GLU A 98 -4.48 5.37 -2.83
N PHE A 99 -5.31 5.27 -1.83
CA PHE A 99 -6.74 5.47 -1.90
C PHE A 99 -7.08 6.82 -1.28
N ASP A 100 -7.46 7.82 -2.07
CA ASP A 100 -7.71 9.17 -1.57
C ASP A 100 -8.74 9.18 -0.43
N TYR A 101 -8.35 9.81 0.68
CA TYR A 101 -9.23 9.97 1.83
C TYR A 101 -10.32 10.98 1.54
N VAL A 102 -11.57 10.55 1.67
CA VAL A 102 -12.75 11.42 1.63
C VAL A 102 -13.45 11.38 3.00
N PRO A 103 -13.69 12.52 3.63
CA PRO A 103 -14.33 12.59 4.95
C PRO A 103 -15.61 11.74 5.04
N GLY A 104 -15.76 11.05 6.17
CA GLY A 104 -16.88 10.14 6.41
C GLY A 104 -16.78 8.81 5.65
N GLY A 105 -15.65 8.52 4.99
CA GLY A 105 -15.44 7.25 4.28
C GLY A 105 -16.33 7.05 3.05
N ARG A 106 -16.76 8.12 2.40
CA ARG A 106 -17.70 8.05 1.26
C ARG A 106 -17.09 7.33 0.07
N ALA A 107 -15.83 7.61 -0.29
CA ALA A 107 -15.14 6.92 -1.37
C ALA A 107 -14.97 5.42 -1.06
N ALA A 108 -14.61 5.08 0.18
CA ALA A 108 -14.48 3.69 0.61
C ALA A 108 -15.80 2.92 0.49
N ARG A 109 -16.93 3.52 0.87
CA ARG A 109 -18.27 2.90 0.66
C ARG A 109 -18.59 2.76 -0.82
N ALA A 110 -18.34 3.81 -1.62
CA ALA A 110 -18.62 3.76 -3.06
C ALA A 110 -17.82 2.64 -3.75
N PHE A 111 -16.53 2.47 -3.43
CA PHE A 111 -15.72 1.37 -3.97
C PHE A 111 -16.25 0.00 -3.53
N ARG A 112 -16.58 -0.15 -2.25
CA ARG A 112 -17.19 -1.38 -1.73
C ARG A 112 -18.49 -1.71 -2.46
N ASP A 113 -19.43 -0.77 -2.52
CA ASP A 113 -20.79 -1.03 -2.96
C ASP A 113 -20.91 -1.15 -4.48
N ASN A 114 -20.15 -0.34 -5.26
CA ASN A 114 -20.22 -0.31 -6.72
C ASN A 114 -19.23 -1.24 -7.41
N TYR A 115 -18.18 -1.71 -6.73
CA TYR A 115 -17.13 -2.53 -7.36
C TYR A 115 -16.85 -3.85 -6.65
N LEU A 116 -16.57 -3.84 -5.34
CA LEU A 116 -16.22 -5.08 -4.62
C LEU A 116 -17.42 -6.00 -4.45
N ALA A 117 -18.60 -5.44 -4.16
CA ALA A 117 -19.86 -6.18 -4.02
C ALA A 117 -20.53 -6.52 -5.37
N VAL A 118 -19.90 -6.13 -6.49
CA VAL A 118 -20.39 -6.40 -7.86
C VAL A 118 -19.41 -7.33 -8.55
N SER A 119 -19.91 -8.42 -9.17
CA SER A 119 -19.05 -9.36 -9.91
C SER A 119 -18.25 -8.67 -11.02
N GLN A 120 -16.96 -8.89 -11.05
CA GLN A 120 -16.07 -8.42 -12.13
C GLN A 120 -15.63 -9.61 -12.98
N ASN A 121 -15.92 -9.56 -14.28
CA ASN A 121 -15.57 -10.63 -15.24
C ASN A 121 -15.95 -12.06 -14.79
N GLY A 122 -17.07 -12.22 -14.08
CA GLY A 122 -17.54 -13.52 -13.60
C GLY A 122 -16.93 -13.99 -12.29
N HIS A 123 -15.98 -13.23 -11.69
CA HIS A 123 -15.48 -13.51 -10.34
C HIS A 123 -16.53 -13.18 -9.28
N ALA A 124 -16.56 -13.97 -8.21
CA ALA A 124 -17.53 -13.78 -7.13
C ALA A 124 -17.31 -12.42 -6.43
N PRO A 125 -18.39 -11.68 -6.14
CA PRO A 125 -18.31 -10.49 -5.30
C PRO A 125 -17.69 -10.79 -3.94
N VAL A 126 -16.98 -9.80 -3.38
CA VAL A 126 -16.47 -9.87 -2.01
C VAL A 126 -17.28 -8.94 -1.13
N ASP A 127 -17.84 -9.47 -0.06
CA ASP A 127 -18.55 -8.68 0.95
C ASP A 127 -17.60 -8.26 2.08
N TYR A 128 -17.47 -6.94 2.27
CA TYR A 128 -16.73 -6.34 3.37
C TYR A 128 -17.66 -5.48 4.24
N PRO A 129 -18.33 -6.09 5.24
CA PRO A 129 -19.22 -5.35 6.15
C PRO A 129 -18.50 -4.23 6.91
N TYR A 130 -17.20 -4.37 7.08
CA TYR A 130 -16.38 -3.44 7.87
C TYR A 130 -15.29 -2.82 7.02
N HIS A 131 -15.07 -1.51 7.22
CA HIS A 131 -13.92 -0.80 6.67
C HIS A 131 -13.42 0.25 7.67
N TYR A 132 -12.17 0.64 7.53
CA TYR A 132 -11.55 1.70 8.33
C TYR A 132 -10.83 2.67 7.41
N VAL A 133 -11.07 3.97 7.64
CA VAL A 133 -10.35 5.10 7.05
C VAL A 133 -10.15 6.15 8.13
N ALA A 134 -9.08 6.89 8.04
CA ALA A 134 -8.78 8.05 8.89
C ALA A 134 -8.01 9.11 8.08
N PRO A 135 -7.96 10.37 8.54
CA PRO A 135 -7.13 11.40 7.92
C PRO A 135 -5.66 10.97 7.83
N VAL A 136 -4.97 11.51 6.83
CA VAL A 136 -3.54 11.32 6.57
C VAL A 136 -2.84 12.67 6.43
N ASN A 137 -1.51 12.68 6.46
CA ASN A 137 -0.71 13.90 6.40
C ASN A 137 -0.48 14.42 4.98
N THR A 138 -0.64 13.56 3.98
CA THR A 138 -0.45 13.95 2.58
C THR A 138 -1.37 15.08 2.19
N GLY A 139 -0.80 16.09 1.55
CA GLY A 139 -1.48 17.27 1.09
C GLY A 139 -2.00 18.22 2.18
N VAL A 140 -1.73 17.92 3.47
CA VAL A 140 -2.10 18.82 4.58
C VAL A 140 -1.01 19.88 4.73
N PRO A 141 -1.32 21.19 4.51
CA PRO A 141 -0.33 22.26 4.58
C PRO A 141 0.37 22.30 5.94
N SER A 142 1.68 22.42 5.95
CA SER A 142 2.46 22.59 7.18
C SER A 142 2.49 24.05 7.65
N GLY A 143 2.38 25.00 6.71
CA GLY A 143 2.62 26.41 6.95
C GLY A 143 4.10 26.77 7.01
N LEU A 144 4.99 25.86 6.60
CA LEU A 144 6.45 26.01 6.59
C LEU A 144 6.97 25.81 5.16
N ASP A 145 8.09 26.43 4.83
CA ASP A 145 8.87 26.17 3.61
C ASP A 145 9.76 24.95 3.86
N LEU A 146 9.24 23.74 3.59
CA LEU A 146 9.92 22.48 3.89
C LEU A 146 10.88 22.05 2.77
N ASN A 147 10.65 22.47 1.54
CA ASN A 147 11.50 22.20 0.39
C ASN A 147 12.60 23.27 0.19
N GLN A 148 12.56 24.37 0.97
CA GLN A 148 13.53 25.47 0.99
C GLN A 148 13.64 26.22 -0.36
N ASP A 149 12.53 26.34 -1.08
CA ASP A 149 12.49 27.11 -2.32
C ASP A 149 12.22 28.61 -2.10
N GLY A 150 12.00 29.03 -0.85
CA GLY A 150 11.69 30.39 -0.45
C GLY A 150 10.22 30.75 -0.51
N THR A 151 9.34 29.80 -0.79
CA THR A 151 7.89 29.99 -0.87
C THR A 151 7.17 29.03 0.08
N VAL A 152 6.31 29.54 0.94
CA VAL A 152 5.48 28.68 1.80
C VAL A 152 4.22 28.27 1.05
N GLY A 153 3.99 26.98 0.93
CA GLY A 153 2.80 26.37 0.31
C GLY A 153 3.13 25.44 -0.86
N GLY A 154 2.12 24.75 -1.35
CA GLY A 154 2.30 23.72 -2.38
C GLY A 154 2.46 22.32 -1.80
N PRO A 155 2.59 21.29 -2.69
CA PRO A 155 2.58 19.89 -2.28
C PRO A 155 3.82 19.47 -1.49
N ASP A 156 4.98 20.09 -1.73
CA ASP A 156 6.24 19.78 -1.07
C ASP A 156 6.32 20.34 0.35
N ASP A 157 5.51 21.35 0.66
CA ASP A 157 5.38 21.96 1.97
C ASP A 157 4.25 21.37 2.84
N ALA A 158 3.59 20.36 2.35
CA ALA A 158 2.65 19.59 3.16
C ALA A 158 3.39 18.69 4.16
N TRP A 159 2.72 18.27 5.24
CA TRP A 159 3.27 17.30 6.19
C TRP A 159 3.68 15.98 5.54
N GLY A 160 3.09 15.63 4.43
CA GLY A 160 3.47 14.60 3.46
C GLY A 160 3.07 15.09 2.09
N PHE A 161 3.91 14.84 1.09
CA PHE A 161 3.67 15.31 -0.29
C PHE A 161 2.25 14.98 -0.77
N GLY A 162 1.58 15.97 -1.34
CA GLY A 162 0.25 15.81 -1.93
C GLY A 162 -0.36 17.14 -2.36
N LEU A 163 -1.19 17.09 -3.41
CA LEU A 163 -1.82 18.27 -4.02
C LEU A 163 -3.00 18.79 -3.18
N PHE A 164 -3.60 17.95 -2.35
CA PHE A 164 -4.74 18.30 -1.50
C PHE A 164 -4.79 17.39 -0.27
N PRO A 165 -5.40 17.83 0.85
CA PRO A 165 -5.51 17.02 2.06
C PRO A 165 -6.23 15.70 1.80
N GLY A 166 -5.53 14.60 2.09
CA GLY A 166 -6.05 13.24 1.95
C GLY A 166 -5.67 12.51 0.67
N GLN A 167 -4.94 13.13 -0.26
CA GLN A 167 -4.38 12.43 -1.41
C GLN A 167 -3.46 11.30 -0.94
N TYR A 168 -3.33 10.21 -1.69
CA TYR A 168 -2.53 9.02 -1.34
C TYR A 168 -2.88 8.41 0.03
N GLY A 169 -4.15 8.50 0.44
CA GLY A 169 -4.61 7.93 1.71
C GLY A 169 -4.64 6.40 1.71
N MET A 170 -5.28 5.84 2.72
CA MET A 170 -5.37 4.40 2.92
C MET A 170 -6.80 3.99 3.29
N VAL A 171 -7.17 2.73 2.99
CA VAL A 171 -8.39 2.09 3.48
C VAL A 171 -8.14 0.64 3.84
N ILE A 172 -8.68 0.18 4.97
CA ILE A 172 -8.73 -1.24 5.33
C ILE A 172 -10.17 -1.73 5.14
N TYR A 173 -10.35 -2.79 4.36
CA TYR A 173 -11.60 -3.56 4.30
C TYR A 173 -11.45 -4.86 5.08
N SER A 174 -12.52 -5.30 5.74
CA SER A 174 -12.51 -6.51 6.55
C SER A 174 -13.85 -7.23 6.50
N LYS A 175 -13.81 -8.57 6.38
CA LYS A 175 -14.95 -9.45 6.60
C LYS A 175 -15.29 -9.60 8.09
N TYR A 176 -14.36 -9.21 8.97
CA TYR A 176 -14.47 -9.34 10.43
C TYR A 176 -14.64 -7.99 11.12
N PRO A 177 -15.31 -7.97 12.29
CA PRO A 177 -15.53 -6.72 13.03
C PRO A 177 -14.24 -6.02 13.44
N ILE A 178 -14.17 -4.72 13.20
CA ILE A 178 -13.09 -3.84 13.66
C ILE A 178 -13.42 -3.29 15.05
N ALA A 179 -12.53 -3.45 16.01
CA ALA A 179 -12.68 -2.88 17.36
C ALA A 179 -12.29 -1.38 17.34
N ARG A 180 -13.20 -0.54 16.83
CA ARG A 180 -12.95 0.88 16.56
C ARG A 180 -12.55 1.68 17.80
N ASP A 181 -13.03 1.31 18.97
CA ASP A 181 -12.70 1.90 20.27
C ASP A 181 -11.25 1.65 20.70
N ARG A 182 -10.60 0.68 20.08
CA ARG A 182 -9.20 0.27 20.35
C ARG A 182 -8.23 0.67 19.26
N VAL A 183 -8.70 1.23 18.16
CA VAL A 183 -7.82 1.71 17.09
C VAL A 183 -6.86 2.77 17.61
N ARG A 184 -5.62 2.73 17.11
CA ARG A 184 -4.62 3.76 17.36
C ARG A 184 -4.13 4.31 16.03
N THR A 185 -4.05 5.64 15.94
CA THR A 185 -3.48 6.37 14.80
C THR A 185 -2.33 7.23 15.27
N PHE A 186 -1.35 7.44 14.41
CA PHE A 186 -0.12 8.13 14.75
C PHE A 186 0.19 9.23 13.72
N GLN A 187 -0.84 9.93 13.23
CA GLN A 187 -0.73 11.00 12.25
C GLN A 187 0.11 12.16 12.77
N HIS A 188 -0.04 12.50 14.06
CA HIS A 188 0.59 13.68 14.68
C HIS A 188 1.88 13.35 15.46
N PHE A 189 2.37 12.11 15.42
CA PHE A 189 3.63 11.75 16.08
C PHE A 189 4.78 12.54 15.44
N ARG A 190 5.55 13.26 16.29
CA ARG A 190 6.65 14.10 15.82
C ARG A 190 7.91 13.29 15.57
N TRP A 191 8.57 13.57 14.44
CA TRP A 191 9.79 12.86 14.07
C TRP A 191 10.90 13.04 15.11
N GLN A 192 11.11 14.27 15.61
CA GLN A 192 12.11 14.55 16.65
C GLN A 192 11.91 13.78 17.98
N ASP A 193 10.69 13.34 18.28
CA ASP A 193 10.38 12.62 19.52
C ASP A 193 10.81 11.14 19.50
N MET A 194 11.26 10.66 18.33
CA MET A 194 11.86 9.33 18.21
C MET A 194 13.33 9.38 18.65
N PRO A 195 13.74 8.66 19.71
CA PRO A 195 15.13 8.65 20.15
C PRO A 195 16.08 8.14 19.08
N GLY A 196 17.16 8.89 18.79
CA GLY A 196 18.12 8.54 17.75
C GLY A 196 17.52 8.51 16.36
N ASN A 197 16.55 9.39 16.10
CA ASN A 197 15.97 9.61 14.77
C ASN A 197 17.03 10.12 13.78
N ARG A 198 16.69 9.99 12.50
CA ARG A 198 17.54 10.42 11.37
C ARG A 198 17.14 11.76 10.76
N LEU A 199 16.32 12.55 11.48
CA LEU A 199 15.88 13.85 11.02
C LEU A 199 17.11 14.72 10.61
N PRO A 200 17.20 15.21 9.35
CA PRO A 200 18.35 15.96 8.87
C PRO A 200 18.35 17.40 9.44
N THR A 201 19.00 17.57 10.58
CA THR A 201 19.10 18.86 11.30
C THR A 201 20.05 19.86 10.64
N ASP A 202 20.79 19.43 9.64
CA ASP A 202 21.60 20.27 8.72
C ASP A 202 20.78 20.81 7.54
N TYR A 203 19.62 20.24 7.28
CA TYR A 203 18.67 20.69 6.27
C TYR A 203 17.52 21.49 6.89
N TYR A 204 16.78 20.91 7.83
CA TYR A 204 15.65 21.60 8.48
C TYR A 204 16.10 22.54 9.57
N THR A 205 15.47 23.72 9.63
CA THR A 205 15.66 24.64 10.75
C THR A 205 15.16 24.01 12.07
N PRO A 206 15.62 24.50 13.24
CA PRO A 206 15.12 24.01 14.53
C PRO A 206 13.59 24.16 14.68
N GLU A 207 13.00 25.19 14.09
CA GLU A 207 11.56 25.41 14.11
C GLU A 207 10.81 24.39 13.25
N GLN A 208 11.30 24.10 12.03
CA GLN A 208 10.76 23.08 11.17
C GLN A 208 10.89 21.70 11.83
N ALA A 209 12.08 21.35 12.31
CA ALA A 209 12.37 20.10 12.98
C ALA A 209 11.44 19.83 14.18
N ALA A 210 11.14 20.88 14.97
CA ALA A 210 10.25 20.78 16.12
C ALA A 210 8.79 20.45 15.77
N GLN A 211 8.37 20.70 14.53
CA GLN A 211 6.99 20.53 14.09
C GLN A 211 6.80 19.33 13.16
N LEU A 212 7.88 18.87 12.46
CA LEU A 212 7.80 17.78 11.49
C LEU A 212 7.17 16.52 12.08
N ARG A 213 6.15 16.02 11.40
CA ARG A 213 5.51 14.74 11.69
C ARG A 213 6.33 13.61 11.07
N LEU A 214 6.44 12.49 11.78
CA LEU A 214 7.20 11.34 11.25
C LEU A 214 6.52 10.75 10.03
N SER A 215 5.24 10.38 10.13
CA SER A 215 4.53 9.73 9.03
C SER A 215 4.17 10.70 7.92
N SER A 216 4.50 10.36 6.68
CA SER A 216 4.02 11.10 5.49
C SER A 216 2.51 10.90 5.27
N LYS A 217 1.98 9.74 5.60
CA LYS A 217 0.54 9.44 5.62
C LYS A 217 0.05 9.33 7.06
N SER A 218 0.07 8.16 7.63
CA SER A 218 -0.16 7.85 9.04
C SER A 218 0.28 6.42 9.28
N HIS A 219 0.48 6.04 10.55
CA HIS A 219 0.54 4.65 10.97
C HIS A 219 -0.78 4.31 11.67
N TRP A 220 -1.36 3.12 11.38
CA TRP A 220 -2.60 2.67 11.99
C TRP A 220 -2.45 1.30 12.62
N ASP A 221 -2.74 1.18 13.90
CA ASP A 221 -2.99 -0.10 14.56
C ASP A 221 -4.50 -0.33 14.62
N VAL A 222 -5.00 -1.23 13.78
CA VAL A 222 -6.43 -1.53 13.63
C VAL A 222 -6.71 -2.95 14.13
N PRO A 223 -7.22 -3.11 15.36
CA PRO A 223 -7.57 -4.42 15.91
C PRO A 223 -8.83 -4.99 15.26
N VAL A 224 -8.71 -6.19 14.67
CA VAL A 224 -9.80 -6.94 14.03
C VAL A 224 -10.14 -8.16 14.89
N ARG A 225 -11.44 -8.40 15.12
CA ARG A 225 -11.95 -9.51 15.92
C ARG A 225 -12.19 -10.73 15.04
N VAL A 226 -11.33 -11.76 15.15
CA VAL A 226 -11.43 -13.00 14.39
C VAL A 226 -11.88 -14.10 15.37
N GLY A 227 -13.19 -14.39 15.40
CA GLY A 227 -13.79 -15.19 16.46
C GLY A 227 -13.60 -14.52 17.83
N HIS A 228 -13.07 -15.24 18.80
CA HIS A 228 -12.76 -14.71 20.14
C HIS A 228 -11.34 -14.11 20.26
N LYS A 229 -10.63 -13.98 19.17
CA LYS A 229 -9.26 -13.46 19.13
C LYS A 229 -9.18 -12.10 18.45
N THR A 230 -8.14 -11.37 18.78
CA THR A 230 -7.81 -10.13 18.09
C THR A 230 -6.56 -10.36 17.24
N VAL A 231 -6.58 -9.82 16.03
CA VAL A 231 -5.40 -9.66 15.15
C VAL A 231 -5.27 -8.18 14.87
N HIS A 232 -4.11 -7.60 15.17
CA HIS A 232 -3.82 -6.21 14.90
C HIS A 232 -3.32 -6.06 13.46
N VAL A 233 -3.98 -5.25 12.66
CA VAL A 233 -3.53 -4.85 11.32
C VAL A 233 -2.72 -3.58 11.49
N LEU A 234 -1.40 -3.69 11.34
CA LEU A 234 -0.46 -2.58 11.47
C LEU A 234 -0.18 -2.03 10.08
N ALA A 235 -0.93 -1.00 9.71
CA ALA A 235 -0.93 -0.43 8.36
C ALA A 235 -0.09 0.85 8.30
N ALA A 236 0.75 0.96 7.26
CA ALA A 236 1.50 2.16 6.96
C ALA A 236 1.74 2.28 5.45
N HIS A 237 2.16 3.47 5.04
CA HIS A 237 2.70 3.75 3.72
C HIS A 237 3.81 4.79 3.89
N PRO A 238 5.03 4.37 4.23
CA PRO A 238 6.18 5.24 4.41
C PRO A 238 6.50 6.09 3.18
N THR A 239 7.21 7.19 3.41
CA THR A 239 7.70 8.09 2.36
C THR A 239 8.52 7.31 1.32
N PRO A 240 8.32 7.50 0.00
CA PRO A 240 9.28 7.02 -0.99
C PRO A 240 10.68 7.59 -0.69
N PRO A 241 11.75 6.77 -0.71
CA PRO A 241 13.10 7.24 -0.34
C PRO A 241 13.78 8.08 -1.42
N SER A 242 13.07 8.43 -2.46
CA SER A 242 13.52 9.19 -3.63
C SER A 242 12.91 10.59 -3.64
N PHE A 243 13.18 11.37 -4.70
CA PHE A 243 12.64 12.72 -4.94
C PHE A 243 13.13 13.79 -3.96
N ASP A 244 14.36 13.66 -3.50
CA ASP A 244 15.03 14.62 -2.63
C ASP A 244 16.45 14.97 -3.11
N GLY A 245 17.19 15.70 -2.27
CA GLY A 245 18.54 16.14 -2.55
C GLY A 245 19.58 15.28 -1.83
N PRO A 246 20.85 15.74 -1.82
CA PRO A 246 21.94 15.03 -1.18
C PRO A 246 21.80 14.89 0.34
N GLU A 247 20.87 15.60 0.95
CA GLU A 247 20.51 15.49 2.37
C GLU A 247 19.76 14.20 2.69
N ASP A 248 19.24 13.48 1.68
CA ASP A 248 18.53 12.20 1.80
C ASP A 248 17.38 12.30 2.83
N ARG A 249 16.58 13.38 2.80
CA ARG A 249 15.53 13.61 3.79
C ARG A 249 14.40 12.57 3.70
N ASN A 250 14.07 12.11 2.48
CA ASN A 250 13.03 11.13 2.25
C ASN A 250 13.51 9.71 2.62
N GLY A 251 14.73 9.33 2.26
CA GLY A 251 15.31 8.05 2.67
C GLY A 251 15.46 7.94 4.19
N ARG A 252 15.90 9.00 4.85
CA ARG A 252 15.97 9.08 6.31
C ARG A 252 14.60 8.98 6.97
N ARG A 253 13.58 9.64 6.40
CA ARG A 253 12.21 9.58 6.89
C ARG A 253 11.62 8.19 6.71
N ASN A 254 11.76 7.61 5.54
CA ASN A 254 11.35 6.22 5.25
C ASN A 254 11.93 5.25 6.28
N ASN A 255 13.25 5.33 6.53
CA ASN A 255 13.91 4.49 7.52
C ASN A 255 13.28 4.60 8.92
N ASP A 256 12.96 5.81 9.36
CA ASP A 256 12.40 6.03 10.69
C ASP A 256 10.90 5.69 10.76
N GLU A 257 10.15 5.86 9.66
CA GLU A 257 8.77 5.37 9.53
C GLU A 257 8.71 3.84 9.63
N ILE A 258 9.64 3.13 9.03
CA ILE A 258 9.76 1.66 9.12
C ILE A 258 10.16 1.25 10.54
N ARG A 259 11.14 1.93 11.13
CA ARG A 259 11.59 1.71 12.51
C ARG A 259 10.46 1.89 13.53
N PHE A 260 9.53 2.78 13.27
CA PHE A 260 8.40 3.02 14.15
C PHE A 260 7.64 1.72 14.46
N TRP A 261 7.31 0.90 13.45
CA TRP A 261 6.68 -0.40 13.69
C TRP A 261 7.63 -1.39 14.36
N ALA A 262 8.91 -1.41 13.99
CA ALA A 262 9.88 -2.28 14.64
C ALA A 262 9.95 -2.03 16.17
N ASP A 263 9.99 -0.76 16.59
CA ASP A 263 9.97 -0.37 18.00
C ASP A 263 8.59 -0.65 18.63
N TYR A 264 7.49 -0.36 17.93
CA TYR A 264 6.13 -0.56 18.41
C TYR A 264 5.83 -2.02 18.78
N ILE A 265 6.28 -2.97 17.95
CA ILE A 265 6.06 -4.39 18.19
C ILE A 265 7.07 -5.03 19.16
N THR A 266 8.27 -4.46 19.33
CA THR A 266 9.35 -5.09 20.11
C THR A 266 9.05 -5.08 21.61
N GLY A 267 8.25 -4.14 22.11
CA GLY A 267 7.76 -4.16 23.46
C GLY A 267 7.92 -2.84 24.22
N THR A 268 7.48 -2.83 25.49
CA THR A 268 7.26 -1.62 26.28
C THR A 268 8.49 -0.72 26.43
N LYS A 269 9.70 -1.27 26.47
CA LYS A 269 10.93 -0.47 26.65
C LYS A 269 11.28 0.30 25.37
N SER A 270 11.26 -0.35 24.22
CA SER A 270 11.56 0.26 22.91
C SER A 270 10.50 1.26 22.51
N ALA A 271 9.23 0.96 22.77
CA ALA A 271 8.09 1.78 22.34
C ALA A 271 7.63 2.84 23.35
N ARG A 272 8.33 3.03 24.50
CA ARG A 272 7.88 3.96 25.56
C ARG A 272 7.75 5.41 25.13
N TYR A 273 8.48 5.81 24.10
CA TYR A 273 8.45 7.16 23.53
C TYR A 273 7.25 7.37 22.57
N ILE A 274 6.72 6.28 22.02
CA ILE A 274 5.60 6.31 21.07
C ILE A 274 4.33 6.76 21.79
N TYR A 275 3.61 7.68 21.18
CA TYR A 275 2.27 8.11 21.57
C TYR A 275 1.37 8.21 20.34
N ASP A 276 0.10 7.87 20.51
CA ASP A 276 -0.91 7.99 19.46
C ASP A 276 -1.60 9.38 19.49
N ASP A 277 -2.45 9.62 18.50
CA ASP A 277 -3.17 10.88 18.36
C ASP A 277 -4.14 11.18 19.50
N ALA A 278 -4.49 10.17 20.31
CA ALA A 278 -5.26 10.32 21.57
C ALA A 278 -4.36 10.47 22.81
N GLY A 279 -3.03 10.53 22.64
CA GLY A 279 -2.07 10.67 23.75
C GLY A 279 -1.75 9.37 24.50
N ARG A 280 -2.27 8.20 24.08
CA ARG A 280 -1.94 6.91 24.70
C ARG A 280 -0.50 6.53 24.36
N ARG A 281 0.30 6.19 25.36
CA ARG A 281 1.72 5.87 25.19
C ARG A 281 1.99 4.37 25.10
N GLY A 282 3.16 4.04 24.53
CA GLY A 282 3.68 2.68 24.39
C GLY A 282 3.27 1.98 23.11
N GLY A 283 3.84 0.81 22.90
CA GLY A 283 3.63 -0.05 21.74
C GLY A 283 2.62 -1.16 21.96
N LEU A 284 2.66 -2.14 21.08
CA LEU A 284 1.82 -3.33 21.13
C LEU A 284 2.22 -4.23 22.32
N PRO A 285 1.29 -4.65 23.18
CA PRO A 285 1.58 -5.54 24.29
C PRO A 285 2.21 -6.86 23.82
N ARG A 286 3.05 -7.44 24.66
CA ARG A 286 3.65 -8.76 24.36
C ARG A 286 2.56 -9.82 24.23
N GLY A 287 2.72 -10.69 23.23
CA GLY A 287 1.78 -11.79 22.99
C GLY A 287 0.62 -11.43 22.05
N GLU A 288 0.38 -10.14 21.82
CA GLU A 288 -0.61 -9.75 20.80
C GLU A 288 -0.17 -10.23 19.40
N ARG A 289 -1.17 -10.61 18.60
CA ARG A 289 -1.01 -11.07 17.23
C ARG A 289 -1.17 -9.90 16.28
N PHE A 290 -0.29 -9.83 15.30
CA PHE A 290 -0.35 -8.75 14.30
C PHE A 290 0.03 -9.24 12.90
N VAL A 291 -0.41 -8.49 11.90
CA VAL A 291 0.13 -8.51 10.54
C VAL A 291 0.49 -7.07 10.19
N ILE A 292 1.76 -6.82 9.86
CA ILE A 292 2.21 -5.54 9.30
C ILE A 292 1.90 -5.57 7.82
N VAL A 293 1.23 -4.53 7.32
CA VAL A 293 0.80 -4.43 5.92
C VAL A 293 1.06 -3.05 5.35
N GLY A 294 1.43 -2.98 4.08
CA GLY A 294 1.60 -1.72 3.34
C GLY A 294 2.62 -1.78 2.23
N ASP A 295 2.63 -0.74 1.44
CA ASP A 295 3.75 -0.36 0.60
C ASP A 295 4.76 0.41 1.47
N TYR A 296 5.93 -0.18 1.66
CA TYR A 296 6.99 0.41 2.50
C TYR A 296 8.01 1.18 1.71
N ASN A 297 7.90 1.20 0.39
CA ASN A 297 8.82 1.91 -0.50
C ASN A 297 10.30 1.56 -0.23
N SER A 298 10.58 0.34 0.24
CA SER A 298 11.92 -0.07 0.67
C SER A 298 12.18 -1.53 0.37
N ASP A 299 13.06 -1.80 -0.59
CA ASP A 299 13.63 -3.13 -0.82
C ASP A 299 14.79 -3.38 0.16
N PRO A 300 15.01 -4.62 0.63
CA PRO A 300 16.08 -4.92 1.58
C PRO A 300 17.51 -4.79 1.01
N ASN A 301 17.67 -4.76 -0.31
CA ASN A 301 18.97 -4.78 -0.96
C ASN A 301 19.14 -3.76 -2.10
N ASP A 302 18.03 -3.39 -2.77
CA ASP A 302 18.02 -2.63 -4.01
C ASP A 302 17.24 -1.31 -3.88
N GLY A 303 17.32 -0.45 -4.90
CA GLY A 303 16.67 0.85 -4.89
C GLY A 303 17.43 1.90 -4.08
N ASP A 304 16.73 2.98 -3.71
CA ASP A 304 17.27 4.19 -3.08
C ASP A 304 17.02 4.26 -1.56
N SER A 305 16.63 3.13 -0.96
CA SER A 305 16.33 3.06 0.47
C SER A 305 17.56 3.30 1.33
N PHE A 306 17.38 3.98 2.46
CA PHE A 306 18.43 4.06 3.47
C PHE A 306 18.90 2.64 3.86
N PRO A 307 20.23 2.39 3.90
CA PRO A 307 20.75 1.05 4.13
C PRO A 307 20.16 0.35 5.35
N GLY A 308 19.53 -0.79 5.15
CA GLY A 308 18.93 -1.61 6.20
C GLY A 308 17.53 -1.19 6.64
N ALA A 309 16.88 -0.23 5.97
CA ALA A 309 15.55 0.25 6.34
C ALA A 309 14.54 -0.90 6.45
N ALA A 310 14.28 -1.65 5.38
CA ALA A 310 13.35 -2.79 5.40
C ALA A 310 13.77 -3.89 6.39
N ARG A 311 15.08 -4.13 6.57
CA ARG A 311 15.61 -5.16 7.47
C ARG A 311 15.24 -4.95 8.93
N GLN A 312 14.94 -3.71 9.35
CA GLN A 312 14.44 -3.43 10.72
C GLN A 312 13.16 -4.23 11.05
N LEU A 313 12.33 -4.53 10.04
CA LEU A 313 11.15 -5.39 10.17
C LEU A 313 11.46 -6.84 9.80
N LEU A 314 12.14 -7.08 8.68
CA LEU A 314 12.39 -8.43 8.16
C LEU A 314 13.24 -9.28 9.13
N ASP A 315 14.23 -8.66 9.80
CA ASP A 315 15.10 -9.33 10.77
C ASP A 315 14.55 -9.26 12.23
N ASN A 316 13.36 -8.66 12.43
CA ASN A 316 12.79 -8.53 13.78
C ASN A 316 12.38 -9.90 14.32
N SER A 317 12.80 -10.20 15.55
CA SER A 317 12.55 -11.50 16.19
C SER A 317 11.06 -11.86 16.36
N ARG A 318 10.15 -10.87 16.32
CA ARG A 318 8.69 -11.07 16.40
C ARG A 318 8.01 -11.24 15.06
N VAL A 319 8.69 -10.91 13.97
CA VAL A 319 8.17 -10.92 12.59
C VAL A 319 8.55 -12.22 11.90
N HIS A 320 7.64 -12.76 11.11
CA HIS A 320 7.90 -13.79 10.14
C HIS A 320 7.92 -13.15 8.74
N ASP A 321 9.05 -13.20 8.05
CA ASP A 321 9.13 -12.83 6.64
C ASP A 321 8.75 -14.03 5.76
N PRO A 322 7.57 -14.04 5.11
CA PRO A 322 7.11 -15.18 4.31
C PRO A 322 7.82 -15.30 2.97
N GLN A 323 8.50 -14.26 2.49
CA GLN A 323 9.13 -14.17 1.18
C GLN A 323 8.21 -14.65 0.04
N PRO A 324 7.00 -14.05 -0.11
CA PRO A 324 6.06 -14.44 -1.13
C PRO A 324 6.67 -14.22 -2.53
N THR A 325 6.31 -15.07 -3.48
CA THR A 325 6.89 -15.02 -4.83
C THR A 325 5.83 -15.01 -5.91
N SER A 326 6.20 -14.49 -7.09
CA SER A 326 5.41 -14.57 -8.30
C SER A 326 6.25 -15.01 -9.50
N THR A 327 5.57 -15.57 -10.51
CA THR A 327 6.22 -15.91 -11.78
C THR A 327 6.24 -14.73 -12.75
N GLY A 328 5.31 -13.78 -12.61
CA GLY A 328 5.23 -12.60 -13.45
C GLY A 328 6.39 -11.66 -13.23
N ALA A 329 6.76 -11.41 -11.97
CA ALA A 329 7.92 -10.58 -11.62
C ALA A 329 9.22 -11.09 -12.26
N VAL A 330 9.45 -12.43 -12.26
CA VAL A 330 10.61 -13.03 -12.92
C VAL A 330 10.62 -12.73 -14.43
N VAL A 331 9.46 -12.87 -15.07
CA VAL A 331 9.34 -12.61 -16.53
C VAL A 331 9.48 -11.13 -16.82
N ALA A 332 8.87 -10.25 -16.01
CA ALA A 332 8.96 -8.80 -16.15
C ALA A 332 10.42 -8.33 -16.04
N SER A 333 11.10 -8.67 -14.94
CA SER A 333 12.51 -8.31 -14.71
C SER A 333 13.43 -8.76 -15.85
N ALA A 334 13.28 -10.01 -16.33
CA ALA A 334 14.10 -10.53 -17.43
C ALA A 334 13.86 -9.80 -18.77
N ARG A 335 12.63 -9.38 -19.01
CA ARG A 335 12.18 -8.74 -20.24
C ARG A 335 12.54 -7.25 -20.30
N GLN A 336 12.35 -6.55 -19.21
CA GLN A 336 12.60 -5.11 -19.07
C GLN A 336 14.11 -4.83 -19.00
N GLY A 337 14.86 -5.61 -18.25
CA GLY A 337 16.32 -5.44 -18.13
C GLY A 337 16.66 -4.19 -17.31
N GLY A 338 17.39 -3.22 -17.89
CA GLY A 338 17.74 -1.97 -17.20
C GLY A 338 18.39 -2.20 -15.84
N ALA A 339 17.90 -1.51 -14.82
CA ALA A 339 18.34 -1.62 -13.42
C ALA A 339 18.17 -3.04 -12.87
N ASN A 340 17.14 -3.78 -13.30
CA ASN A 340 16.85 -5.15 -12.85
C ASN A 340 18.04 -6.12 -13.03
N ARG A 341 18.95 -5.84 -13.97
CA ARG A 341 20.12 -6.72 -14.22
C ARG A 341 21.15 -6.70 -13.11
N THR A 342 21.13 -5.69 -12.26
CA THR A 342 22.10 -5.48 -11.18
C THR A 342 21.49 -5.72 -9.80
N HIS A 343 20.19 -6.01 -9.72
CA HIS A 343 19.52 -6.26 -8.46
C HIS A 343 20.06 -7.49 -7.74
N VAL A 344 20.12 -7.40 -6.42
CA VAL A 344 20.53 -8.47 -5.50
C VAL A 344 19.31 -9.25 -5.01
N THR A 345 18.17 -8.56 -4.80
CA THR A 345 16.89 -9.21 -4.47
C THR A 345 16.47 -10.10 -5.65
N ARG A 346 16.04 -11.33 -5.35
CA ARG A 346 15.59 -12.25 -6.39
C ARG A 346 14.33 -11.69 -7.07
N PRO A 347 14.26 -11.60 -8.40
CA PRO A 347 13.11 -11.04 -9.12
C PRO A 347 11.76 -11.66 -8.75
N ALA A 348 11.74 -12.93 -8.31
CA ALA A 348 10.52 -13.58 -7.87
C ALA A 348 9.87 -12.92 -6.65
N LEU A 349 10.63 -12.14 -5.87
CA LEU A 349 10.17 -11.44 -4.67
C LEU A 349 9.65 -10.03 -4.96
N ASP A 350 9.88 -9.49 -6.15
CA ASP A 350 9.45 -8.14 -6.52
C ASP A 350 7.93 -8.03 -6.47
N THR A 351 7.46 -6.88 -6.03
CA THR A 351 6.05 -6.58 -5.83
C THR A 351 5.59 -5.35 -6.60
N ALA A 352 6.53 -4.54 -7.07
CA ALA A 352 6.29 -3.33 -7.85
C ALA A 352 7.17 -3.29 -9.11
N ASP A 353 6.64 -2.68 -10.16
CA ASP A 353 7.21 -2.53 -11.49
C ASP A 353 7.47 -1.04 -11.76
N PHE A 354 8.62 -0.55 -11.29
CA PHE A 354 9.03 0.83 -11.50
C PHE A 354 9.87 0.98 -12.78
N SER A 355 10.20 2.24 -13.12
CA SER A 355 11.03 2.53 -14.30
C SER A 355 12.38 1.81 -14.24
N ASP A 356 12.75 1.16 -15.35
CA ASP A 356 14.02 0.45 -15.50
C ASP A 356 15.16 1.34 -15.97
N ASP A 357 14.84 2.43 -16.67
CA ASP A 357 15.76 3.47 -17.13
C ASP A 357 15.01 4.81 -17.23
N PRO A 358 15.28 5.74 -16.32
CA PRO A 358 16.21 5.63 -15.18
C PRO A 358 15.73 4.62 -14.13
N ALA A 359 16.68 4.13 -13.31
CA ALA A 359 16.38 3.27 -12.14
C ALA A 359 15.22 3.81 -11.31
N PRO A 360 14.51 3.00 -10.44
CA PRO A 360 15.13 1.89 -9.69
C PRO A 360 14.88 0.47 -10.23
N GLY A 361 14.03 0.23 -11.25
CA GLY A 361 13.63 -1.11 -11.67
C GLY A 361 12.59 -1.75 -10.73
N ASN A 362 12.36 -3.07 -10.90
CA ASN A 362 11.40 -3.80 -10.09
C ASN A 362 11.92 -4.05 -8.68
N LEU A 363 11.09 -3.82 -7.67
CA LEU A 363 11.50 -3.88 -6.27
C LEU A 363 10.50 -4.66 -5.42
N ARG A 364 10.97 -5.24 -4.31
CA ARG A 364 10.15 -5.76 -3.23
C ARG A 364 9.84 -4.66 -2.23
N VAL A 365 8.72 -3.99 -2.36
CA VAL A 365 8.34 -2.84 -1.50
C VAL A 365 7.05 -3.04 -0.73
N ASP A 366 6.18 -3.96 -1.18
CA ASP A 366 4.91 -4.28 -0.52
C ASP A 366 5.07 -5.48 0.41
N TYR A 367 4.60 -5.35 1.64
CA TYR A 367 4.80 -6.37 2.66
C TYR A 367 3.51 -6.74 3.37
N ALA A 368 3.32 -8.04 3.60
CA ALA A 368 2.36 -8.62 4.53
C ALA A 368 3.15 -9.53 5.49
N LEU A 369 3.49 -9.00 6.68
CA LEU A 369 4.41 -9.64 7.63
C LEU A 369 3.68 -10.06 8.90
N PRO A 370 3.31 -11.34 9.07
CA PRO A 370 2.65 -11.83 10.26
C PRO A 370 3.61 -11.94 11.45
N SER A 371 3.06 -11.78 12.66
CA SER A 371 3.78 -12.09 13.88
C SER A 371 4.04 -13.59 14.01
N LYS A 372 5.17 -13.99 14.61
CA LYS A 372 5.56 -15.41 14.78
C LYS A 372 4.56 -16.26 15.57
N ASN A 373 3.66 -15.66 16.33
CA ASN A 373 2.56 -16.36 17.02
C ASN A 373 1.28 -16.50 16.19
N LEU A 374 1.34 -16.11 14.92
CA LEU A 374 0.39 -16.47 13.85
C LEU A 374 1.10 -17.45 12.90
N PRO A 375 0.91 -18.77 13.04
CA PRO A 375 1.53 -19.73 12.12
C PRO A 375 1.18 -19.41 10.67
N LEU A 376 2.19 -19.26 9.82
CA LEU A 376 2.05 -19.06 8.40
C LEU A 376 1.58 -20.37 7.76
N LEU A 377 0.58 -20.29 6.90
CA LEU A 377 0.06 -21.42 6.10
C LEU A 377 0.50 -21.30 4.65
N ASP A 378 0.40 -20.07 4.08
CA ASP A 378 0.75 -19.79 2.69
C ASP A 378 1.00 -18.29 2.50
N ALA A 379 1.61 -17.91 1.36
CA ALA A 379 1.82 -16.52 0.98
C ALA A 379 2.00 -16.41 -0.54
N GLY A 380 1.64 -15.26 -1.12
CA GLY A 380 1.81 -15.03 -2.55
C GLY A 380 1.80 -13.57 -2.95
N VAL A 381 2.25 -13.34 -4.17
CA VAL A 381 2.14 -12.08 -4.90
C VAL A 381 1.26 -12.33 -6.12
N PHE A 382 0.21 -11.54 -6.29
CA PHE A 382 -0.64 -11.62 -7.48
C PHE A 382 0.03 -10.89 -8.65
N TRP A 383 0.97 -11.54 -9.24
CA TRP A 383 1.63 -11.11 -10.49
C TRP A 383 1.79 -12.34 -11.39
N PRO A 384 0.72 -12.77 -12.07
CA PRO A 384 0.77 -13.93 -12.95
C PRO A 384 1.62 -13.63 -14.20
N ALA A 385 2.37 -14.65 -14.64
CA ALA A 385 3.16 -14.55 -15.87
C ALA A 385 2.24 -14.34 -17.10
N PRO A 386 2.73 -13.67 -18.15
CA PRO A 386 1.96 -13.44 -19.37
C PRO A 386 1.30 -14.72 -19.93
N GLY A 387 0.02 -14.61 -20.30
CA GLY A 387 -0.80 -15.73 -20.78
C GLY A 387 -1.37 -16.65 -19.69
N ARG A 388 -1.11 -16.36 -18.40
CA ARG A 388 -1.80 -17.04 -17.29
C ARG A 388 -3.06 -16.26 -16.91
N PRO A 389 -4.09 -16.93 -16.36
CA PRO A 389 -5.31 -16.25 -15.91
C PRO A 389 -4.98 -15.08 -14.96
N GLY A 390 -5.57 -13.92 -15.23
CA GLY A 390 -5.33 -12.68 -14.46
C GLY A 390 -4.14 -11.85 -14.94
N SER A 391 -3.34 -12.33 -15.90
CA SER A 391 -2.20 -11.55 -16.41
C SER A 391 -2.61 -10.30 -17.19
N GLU A 392 -3.86 -10.23 -17.60
CA GLU A 392 -4.46 -9.02 -18.20
C GLU A 392 -4.70 -7.89 -17.17
N LEU A 393 -4.62 -8.19 -15.89
CA LEU A 393 -4.77 -7.24 -14.78
C LEU A 393 -3.43 -6.71 -14.27
N THR A 394 -2.34 -7.33 -14.68
CA THR A 394 -0.98 -6.92 -14.42
C THR A 394 -0.30 -6.66 -15.74
N GLY A 395 0.64 -5.77 -15.82
CA GLY A 395 1.27 -5.47 -17.10
C GLY A 395 2.28 -4.34 -16.97
N GLU A 396 2.83 -3.95 -18.10
CA GLU A 396 3.71 -2.80 -18.21
C GLU A 396 2.90 -1.53 -18.42
N TYR A 397 3.54 -0.38 -18.21
CA TYR A 397 2.90 0.94 -18.44
C TYR A 397 2.32 1.06 -19.87
N PRO A 398 1.09 1.57 -20.03
CA PRO A 398 0.17 2.03 -18.99
C PRO A 398 -0.50 0.87 -18.24
N PHE A 399 -0.32 0.82 -16.93
CA PHE A 399 -0.82 -0.27 -16.09
C PHE A 399 -2.35 -0.34 -16.11
N PRO A 400 -2.95 -1.54 -16.27
CA PRO A 400 -4.40 -1.69 -16.23
C PRO A 400 -4.98 -1.52 -14.82
N THR A 401 -4.15 -1.67 -13.78
CA THR A 401 -4.50 -1.54 -12.36
C THR A 401 -3.56 -0.57 -11.66
N SER A 402 -2.38 -1.02 -11.31
CA SER A 402 -1.33 -0.35 -10.56
C SER A 402 0.03 -0.86 -11.03
N ASP A 403 1.08 -0.10 -10.80
CA ASP A 403 2.48 -0.53 -10.89
C ASP A 403 2.89 -1.45 -9.72
N HIS A 404 2.02 -1.63 -8.74
CA HIS A 404 2.19 -2.59 -7.65
C HIS A 404 1.32 -3.83 -7.85
N SER A 405 1.70 -4.92 -7.18
CA SER A 405 0.98 -6.20 -7.14
C SER A 405 0.44 -6.48 -5.75
N LEU A 406 -0.77 -7.08 -5.67
CA LEU A 406 -1.35 -7.48 -4.40
C LEU A 406 -0.50 -8.57 -3.73
N VAL A 407 -0.12 -8.34 -2.47
CA VAL A 407 0.63 -9.29 -1.63
C VAL A 407 -0.27 -9.81 -0.52
N TRP A 408 -0.25 -11.12 -0.29
CA TRP A 408 -1.08 -11.75 0.74
C TRP A 408 -0.36 -12.81 1.55
N VAL A 409 -0.88 -13.06 2.76
CA VAL A 409 -0.49 -14.16 3.63
C VAL A 409 -1.72 -14.87 4.18
N ASP A 410 -1.66 -16.19 4.25
CA ASP A 410 -2.62 -17.02 4.96
C ASP A 410 -2.03 -17.44 6.30
N VAL A 411 -2.72 -17.11 7.39
CA VAL A 411 -2.25 -17.39 8.75
C VAL A 411 -3.29 -18.16 9.54
N LYS A 412 -2.82 -19.07 10.40
CA LYS A 412 -3.68 -19.74 11.38
C LYS A 412 -3.86 -18.83 12.61
N VAL A 413 -5.11 -18.52 12.96
CA VAL A 413 -5.44 -17.82 14.21
C VAL A 413 -5.70 -18.88 15.30
N PRO A 414 -4.74 -19.14 16.20
CA PRO A 414 -4.91 -20.19 17.21
C PRO A 414 -6.08 -19.90 18.15
N GLY A 415 -6.95 -20.93 18.36
CA GLY A 415 -8.14 -20.80 19.21
C GLY A 415 -9.29 -20.03 18.56
N ARG A 416 -9.31 -19.92 17.22
CA ARG A 416 -10.51 -19.57 16.45
C ARG A 416 -11.48 -20.76 16.52
N ARG A 417 -12.57 -20.60 17.23
CA ARG A 417 -13.76 -21.47 17.19
C ARG A 417 -14.97 -20.58 17.04
#